data_ca0e92855907da89e9121320cb43b79f
#
_entry.id   ca0e92855907da89e9121320cb43b79f
#
_cell.length_a   1.000
_cell.length_b   1.000
_cell.length_c   1.000
_cell.angle_alpha   90.00
_cell.angle_beta   90.00
_cell.angle_gamma   90.00
#
_symmetry.space_group_name_H-M   'P 1'
#
loop_
_entity.id
_entity.type
_entity.pdbx_description
1 polymer ?
#
loop_
_entity_poly.entity_id
_entity_poly.type
_entity_poly.pdbx_seq_one_letter_code
_entity_poly.pdbx_strand_id
1 'polypeptide(L)'
;MREGGSYPEACPIPLSDLRYVRVRHWNMEGREMTGELVCNVLIADDLRDIFEELYRAHYPIHSVRLIDDFGADDEASMAANNTSAFCYRNVAGTKYLSFHARGLAIDINPKDNPVAKPRVKGGAIPKTPHVINEQDACYKAFHKRGFSWGGHWRRMKDYQHFERRGGRKHT
;
A
#
# COMPACT_ATOMS: atom_id res chain seq x y z
N MET A 1 7.67 1.65 15.88
CA MET A 1 8.27 2.45 14.78
C MET A 1 9.73 2.82 15.05
N ARG A 2 10.06 3.56 16.11
CA ARG A 2 11.50 3.87 16.39
C ARG A 2 12.26 2.61 16.78
N GLU A 3 11.75 1.84 17.70
CA GLU A 3 12.35 0.56 18.14
C GLU A 3 12.30 -0.52 17.03
N GLY A 4 11.23 -0.55 16.23
CA GLY A 4 11.06 -1.50 15.11
C GLY A 4 11.84 -1.12 13.85
N GLY A 5 12.44 0.08 13.79
CA GLY A 5 13.31 0.49 12.69
C GLY A 5 12.59 1.17 11.52
N SER A 6 11.27 1.13 11.42
CA SER A 6 10.54 1.75 10.30
C SER A 6 10.61 3.28 10.29
N TYR A 7 10.96 3.89 11.43
CA TYR A 7 11.12 5.32 11.59
C TYR A 7 12.48 5.64 12.23
N PRO A 8 13.58 5.61 11.47
CA PRO A 8 14.92 5.92 11.97
C PRO A 8 15.06 7.42 12.33
N GLU A 9 16.10 7.77 13.10
CA GLU A 9 16.37 9.14 13.49
C GLU A 9 16.54 10.11 12.29
N ALA A 10 17.09 9.56 11.19
CA ALA A 10 17.28 10.32 9.95
C ALA A 10 15.98 10.54 9.13
N CYS A 11 14.83 10.05 9.59
CA CYS A 11 13.58 10.25 8.88
C CYS A 11 13.16 11.73 8.93
N PRO A 12 13.04 12.42 7.77
CA PRO A 12 12.72 13.84 7.75
C PRO A 12 11.22 14.14 7.92
N ILE A 13 10.38 13.10 7.96
CA ILE A 13 8.93 13.27 8.08
C ILE A 13 8.58 13.47 9.56
N PRO A 14 7.95 14.58 9.96
CA PRO A 14 7.54 14.77 11.34
C PRO A 14 6.56 13.68 11.80
N LEU A 15 6.72 13.19 13.04
CA LEU A 15 5.74 12.26 13.62
C LEU A 15 4.33 12.85 13.69
N SER A 16 4.22 14.18 13.82
CA SER A 16 2.95 14.90 13.78
C SER A 16 2.19 14.72 12.46
N ASP A 17 2.91 14.41 11.38
CA ASP A 17 2.33 14.17 10.05
C ASP A 17 1.87 12.73 9.85
N LEU A 18 2.20 11.83 10.77
CA LEU A 18 1.82 10.42 10.70
C LEU A 18 0.62 10.13 11.59
N ARG A 19 -0.19 9.17 11.17
CA ARG A 19 -1.32 8.63 11.90
C ARG A 19 -1.25 7.12 11.95
N TYR A 20 -1.48 6.57 13.13
CA TYR A 20 -1.80 5.15 13.29
C TYR A 20 -3.29 4.95 13.03
N VAL A 21 -3.61 4.01 12.15
CA VAL A 21 -4.97 3.72 11.71
C VAL A 21 -5.25 2.24 11.88
N ARG A 22 -6.36 1.90 12.52
CA ARG A 22 -6.90 0.54 12.56
C ARG A 22 -7.99 0.39 11.52
N VAL A 23 -7.98 -0.73 10.80
CA VAL A 23 -8.91 -1.03 9.71
C VAL A 23 -9.48 -2.43 9.85
N ARG A 24 -10.74 -2.62 9.47
CA ARG A 24 -11.33 -3.97 9.34
C ARG A 24 -11.10 -4.47 7.94
N HIS A 25 -10.89 -5.77 7.80
CA HIS A 25 -10.80 -6.42 6.51
C HIS A 25 -11.21 -7.88 6.61
N TRP A 26 -11.54 -8.48 5.48
CA TRP A 26 -11.71 -9.93 5.32
C TRP A 26 -10.39 -10.52 4.88
N ASN A 27 -9.95 -11.61 5.53
CA ASN A 27 -8.79 -12.34 5.04
C ASN A 27 -9.17 -13.27 3.87
N MET A 28 -8.20 -14.01 3.33
CA MET A 28 -8.41 -14.90 2.19
C MET A 28 -9.34 -16.09 2.50
N GLU A 29 -9.52 -16.42 3.79
CA GLU A 29 -10.45 -17.47 4.27
C GLU A 29 -11.85 -16.92 4.61
N GLY A 30 -12.11 -15.63 4.32
CA GLY A 30 -13.39 -14.99 4.61
C GLY A 30 -13.65 -14.76 6.10
N ARG A 31 -12.59 -14.62 6.91
CA ARG A 31 -12.69 -14.25 8.34
C ARG A 31 -12.47 -12.75 8.49
N GLU A 32 -13.26 -12.16 9.38
CA GLU A 32 -13.07 -10.76 9.77
C GLU A 32 -11.79 -10.61 10.58
N MET A 33 -10.99 -9.63 10.20
CA MET A 33 -9.71 -9.28 10.82
C MET A 33 -9.66 -7.79 11.12
N THR A 34 -8.83 -7.42 12.08
CA THR A 34 -8.43 -6.02 12.30
C THR A 34 -6.97 -5.89 11.93
N GLY A 35 -6.69 -4.93 11.03
CA GLY A 35 -5.35 -4.59 10.61
C GLY A 35 -4.89 -3.24 11.13
N GLU A 36 -3.61 -2.96 10.95
CA GLU A 36 -2.91 -1.78 11.45
C GLU A 36 -2.09 -1.12 10.34
N LEU A 37 -2.21 0.19 10.19
CA LEU A 37 -1.45 1.00 9.25
C LEU A 37 -0.85 2.22 9.95
N VAL A 38 0.31 2.66 9.47
CA VAL A 38 0.79 4.01 9.69
C VAL A 38 0.82 4.71 8.34
N CYS A 39 0.24 5.91 8.27
CA CYS A 39 0.18 6.69 7.04
C CYS A 39 0.22 8.19 7.35
N ASN A 40 0.38 9.01 6.32
CA ASN A 40 0.33 10.47 6.46
C ASN A 40 -1.09 10.92 6.82
N VAL A 41 -1.20 11.96 7.65
CA VAL A 41 -2.48 12.58 8.03
C VAL A 41 -3.31 12.99 6.82
N LEU A 42 -2.67 13.34 5.71
CA LEU A 42 -3.34 13.76 4.47
C LEU A 42 -4.18 12.65 3.80
N ILE A 43 -3.89 11.39 4.10
CA ILE A 43 -4.60 10.24 3.50
C ILE A 43 -5.25 9.32 4.53
N ALA A 44 -5.10 9.60 5.82
CA ALA A 44 -5.55 8.71 6.88
C ALA A 44 -7.07 8.47 6.86
N ASP A 45 -7.86 9.52 6.68
CA ASP A 45 -9.32 9.41 6.60
C ASP A 45 -9.75 8.70 5.31
N ASP A 46 -9.11 9.02 4.18
CA ASP A 46 -9.38 8.33 2.93
C ASP A 46 -9.07 6.83 3.02
N LEU A 47 -7.96 6.43 3.67
CA LEU A 47 -7.65 5.02 3.87
C LEU A 47 -8.69 4.32 4.75
N ARG A 48 -9.16 4.94 5.84
CA ARG A 48 -10.26 4.37 6.65
C ARG A 48 -11.51 4.13 5.81
N ASP A 49 -11.89 5.12 5.03
CA ASP A 49 -13.08 5.04 4.17
C ASP A 49 -12.92 3.98 3.06
N ILE A 50 -11.72 3.86 2.48
CA ILE A 50 -11.40 2.82 1.48
C ILE A 50 -11.54 1.43 2.11
N PHE A 51 -10.91 1.21 3.27
CA PHE A 51 -10.99 -0.10 3.92
C PHE A 51 -12.40 -0.45 4.36
N GLU A 52 -13.18 0.52 4.84
CA GLU A 52 -14.60 0.30 5.17
C GLU A 52 -15.41 -0.08 3.92
N GLU A 53 -15.14 0.53 2.77
CA GLU A 53 -15.77 0.17 1.51
C GLU A 53 -15.38 -1.23 1.04
N LEU A 54 -14.08 -1.57 1.10
CA LEU A 54 -13.59 -2.90 0.76
C LEU A 54 -14.14 -3.96 1.72
N TYR A 55 -14.25 -3.63 3.01
CA TYR A 55 -14.85 -4.51 4.01
C TYR A 55 -16.33 -4.81 3.67
N ARG A 56 -17.13 -3.79 3.32
CA ARG A 56 -18.53 -3.98 2.90
C ARG A 56 -18.67 -4.77 1.61
N ALA A 57 -17.70 -4.65 0.72
CA ALA A 57 -17.63 -5.43 -0.52
C ALA A 57 -17.11 -6.85 -0.34
N HIS A 58 -16.78 -7.29 0.88
CA HIS A 58 -16.10 -8.56 1.18
C HIS A 58 -14.82 -8.77 0.36
N TYR A 59 -14.10 -7.68 0.08
CA TYR A 59 -12.86 -7.73 -0.68
C TYR A 59 -11.76 -8.39 0.16
N PRO A 60 -11.11 -9.47 -0.33
CA PRO A 60 -10.13 -10.20 0.45
C PRO A 60 -8.78 -9.45 0.50
N ILE A 61 -8.29 -9.23 1.71
CA ILE A 61 -6.95 -8.68 1.98
C ILE A 61 -6.22 -9.66 2.90
N HIS A 62 -5.09 -10.19 2.44
CA HIS A 62 -4.38 -11.27 3.13
C HIS A 62 -4.02 -10.91 4.57
N SER A 63 -3.34 -9.79 4.75
CA SER A 63 -3.03 -9.24 6.07
C SER A 63 -2.76 -7.73 5.96
N VAL A 64 -2.92 -7.03 7.08
CA VAL A 64 -2.63 -5.59 7.20
C VAL A 64 -1.87 -5.40 8.51
N ARG A 65 -0.55 -5.37 8.42
CA ARG A 65 0.34 -5.30 9.59
C ARG A 65 1.38 -4.20 9.38
N LEU A 66 1.88 -3.65 10.49
CA LEU A 66 2.95 -2.68 10.44
C LEU A 66 4.23 -3.31 9.87
N ILE A 67 4.99 -2.52 9.13
CA ILE A 67 6.29 -2.96 8.59
C ILE A 67 7.27 -3.35 9.70
N ASP A 68 7.09 -2.81 10.90
CA ASP A 68 7.87 -3.13 12.10
C ASP A 68 7.75 -4.59 12.52
N ASP A 69 6.62 -5.25 12.24
CA ASP A 69 6.41 -6.67 12.50
C ASP A 69 7.30 -7.58 11.62
N PHE A 70 7.89 -6.99 10.61
CA PHE A 70 8.84 -7.63 9.68
C PHE A 70 10.27 -7.07 9.84
N GLY A 71 10.58 -6.45 10.99
CA GLY A 71 11.88 -5.85 11.23
C GLY A 71 12.18 -4.65 10.34
N ALA A 72 11.15 -3.92 9.89
CA ALA A 72 11.23 -2.84 8.91
C ALA A 72 11.76 -3.28 7.53
N ASP A 73 11.69 -4.57 7.23
CA ASP A 73 12.09 -5.17 5.96
C ASP A 73 10.87 -5.22 5.02
N ASP A 74 10.90 -4.38 4.00
CA ASP A 74 9.84 -4.25 2.99
C ASP A 74 9.72 -5.54 2.13
N GLU A 75 10.86 -6.20 1.81
CA GLU A 75 10.84 -7.43 1.03
C GLU A 75 10.23 -8.59 1.83
N ALA A 76 10.54 -8.70 3.12
CA ALA A 76 9.93 -9.69 4.01
C ALA A 76 8.42 -9.47 4.15
N SER A 77 7.99 -8.21 4.28
CA SER A 77 6.58 -7.84 4.31
C SER A 77 5.85 -8.22 3.01
N MET A 78 6.42 -7.89 1.86
CA MET A 78 5.86 -8.24 0.55
C MET A 78 5.80 -9.77 0.34
N ALA A 79 6.85 -10.49 0.72
CA ALA A 79 6.90 -11.96 0.63
C ALA A 79 5.82 -12.64 1.50
N ALA A 80 5.42 -12.00 2.59
CA ALA A 80 4.31 -12.43 3.45
C ALA A 80 2.92 -12.02 2.92
N ASN A 81 2.84 -11.42 1.74
CA ASN A 81 1.60 -10.86 1.16
C ASN A 81 0.94 -9.79 2.05
N ASN A 82 1.75 -9.05 2.80
CA ASN A 82 1.26 -8.07 3.76
C ASN A 82 0.98 -6.71 3.11
N THR A 83 -0.22 -6.22 3.30
CA THR A 83 -0.61 -4.85 2.95
C THR A 83 0.01 -3.87 3.94
N SER A 84 0.77 -2.89 3.46
CA SER A 84 1.48 -1.92 4.29
C SER A 84 1.54 -0.53 3.65
N ALA A 85 1.67 0.52 4.47
CA ALA A 85 1.72 1.89 3.98
C ALA A 85 3.06 2.56 4.27
N PHE A 86 3.32 3.01 5.50
CA PHE A 86 4.56 3.70 5.85
C PHE A 86 5.74 2.73 5.94
N CYS A 87 6.79 3.03 5.18
CA CYS A 87 8.11 2.39 5.28
C CYS A 87 9.18 3.40 4.86
N TYR A 88 10.07 3.80 5.79
CA TYR A 88 11.12 4.76 5.46
C TYR A 88 12.21 4.10 4.61
N ARG A 89 12.18 4.40 3.34
CA ARG A 89 13.15 3.93 2.35
C ARG A 89 13.20 4.81 1.11
N ASN A 90 14.27 4.73 0.37
CA ASN A 90 14.33 5.32 -0.96
C ASN A 90 13.62 4.42 -1.99
N VAL A 91 13.25 5.00 -3.11
CA VAL A 91 12.89 4.24 -4.30
C VAL A 91 14.09 3.41 -4.72
N ALA A 92 13.87 2.12 -5.00
CA ALA A 92 14.94 1.16 -5.32
C ALA A 92 15.86 1.70 -6.44
N GLY A 93 17.17 1.66 -6.18
CA GLY A 93 18.20 2.14 -7.13
C GLY A 93 18.29 3.66 -7.28
N THR A 94 17.65 4.46 -6.43
CA THR A 94 17.67 5.92 -6.49
C THR A 94 18.00 6.56 -5.14
N LYS A 95 18.23 7.89 -5.14
CA LYS A 95 18.38 8.73 -3.94
C LYS A 95 17.07 9.39 -3.51
N TYR A 96 15.96 9.13 -4.21
CA TYR A 96 14.69 9.78 -3.93
C TYR A 96 13.90 8.99 -2.89
N LEU A 97 13.35 9.70 -1.90
CA LEU A 97 12.43 9.11 -0.92
C LEU A 97 11.19 8.54 -1.62
N SER A 98 10.87 7.30 -1.29
CA SER A 98 9.63 6.65 -1.72
C SER A 98 8.40 7.42 -1.19
N PHE A 99 7.26 7.28 -1.86
CA PHE A 99 5.97 7.74 -1.32
C PHE A 99 5.59 6.99 -0.04
N HIS A 100 6.03 5.73 0.13
CA HIS A 100 5.90 5.00 1.39
C HIS A 100 6.66 5.68 2.53
N ALA A 101 7.88 6.19 2.27
CA ALA A 101 8.66 6.91 3.27
C ALA A 101 8.01 8.24 3.70
N ARG A 102 7.08 8.75 2.91
CA ARG A 102 6.27 9.94 3.23
C ARG A 102 4.91 9.57 3.84
N GLY A 103 4.59 8.29 3.95
CA GLY A 103 3.28 7.79 4.35
C GLY A 103 2.15 8.07 3.35
N LEU A 104 2.48 8.36 2.08
CA LEU A 104 1.54 8.76 1.03
C LEU A 104 1.29 7.65 0.00
N ALA A 105 1.72 6.43 0.28
CA ALA A 105 1.47 5.24 -0.53
C ALA A 105 1.06 4.06 0.33
N ILE A 106 0.42 3.09 -0.32
CA ILE A 106 0.04 1.81 0.25
C ILE A 106 0.17 0.74 -0.83
N ASP A 107 0.65 -0.44 -0.44
CA ASP A 107 0.71 -1.63 -1.26
C ASP A 107 -0.33 -2.65 -0.77
N ILE A 108 -1.17 -3.13 -1.66
CA ILE A 108 -2.28 -4.06 -1.38
C ILE A 108 -1.95 -5.46 -1.90
N ASN A 109 -1.93 -6.46 -1.01
CA ASN A 109 -1.67 -7.87 -1.36
C ASN A 109 -0.49 -8.02 -2.34
N PRO A 110 0.74 -7.67 -1.95
CA PRO A 110 1.89 -7.57 -2.85
C PRO A 110 2.20 -8.83 -3.64
N LYS A 111 2.00 -9.99 -3.04
CA LYS A 111 2.27 -11.28 -3.68
C LYS A 111 1.25 -11.60 -4.78
N ASP A 112 0.01 -11.18 -4.60
CA ASP A 112 -1.06 -11.34 -5.59
C ASP A 112 -0.98 -10.26 -6.67
N ASN A 113 -0.40 -9.11 -6.35
CA ASN A 113 -0.28 -7.93 -7.20
C ASN A 113 1.19 -7.52 -7.43
N PRO A 114 2.00 -8.38 -8.04
CA PRO A 114 3.44 -8.16 -8.12
C PRO A 114 3.82 -7.01 -9.04
N VAL A 115 5.06 -6.55 -8.86
CA VAL A 115 5.72 -5.66 -9.81
C VAL A 115 6.00 -6.43 -11.10
N ALA A 116 5.42 -5.99 -12.22
CA ALA A 116 5.72 -6.54 -13.53
C ALA A 116 6.79 -5.66 -14.22
N LYS A 117 7.98 -6.21 -14.39
CA LYS A 117 9.03 -5.57 -15.20
C LYS A 117 8.57 -5.45 -16.65
N PRO A 118 8.99 -4.39 -17.41
CA PRO A 118 8.64 -4.27 -18.83
C PRO A 118 9.09 -5.55 -19.53
N ARG A 119 8.22 -6.06 -20.37
CA ARG A 119 8.41 -7.29 -21.14
C ARG A 119 9.84 -7.44 -21.67
N VAL A 120 10.60 -8.35 -21.12
CA VAL A 120 11.35 -9.29 -21.95
C VAL A 120 10.26 -10.07 -22.71
N LYS A 121 10.32 -10.13 -24.07
CA LYS A 121 9.34 -10.86 -24.89
C LYS A 121 8.90 -12.16 -24.20
N GLY A 122 7.62 -12.26 -23.81
CA GLY A 122 7.06 -13.44 -23.15
C GLY A 122 6.77 -13.32 -21.64
N GLY A 123 7.03 -12.19 -20.98
CA GLY A 123 6.66 -11.99 -19.58
C GLY A 123 5.14 -11.86 -19.43
N ALA A 124 4.48 -12.95 -19.03
CA ALA A 124 3.07 -12.93 -18.71
C ALA A 124 2.82 -12.16 -17.41
N ILE A 125 1.75 -11.34 -17.39
CA ILE A 125 1.13 -10.87 -16.15
C ILE A 125 0.79 -12.13 -15.36
N PRO A 126 1.20 -12.25 -14.07
CA PRO A 126 0.82 -13.41 -13.27
C PRO A 126 -0.71 -13.57 -13.33
N LYS A 127 -1.16 -14.73 -13.76
CA LYS A 127 -2.58 -15.07 -13.78
C LYS A 127 -2.99 -15.51 -12.37
N THR A 128 -3.00 -14.57 -11.44
CA THR A 128 -3.68 -14.80 -10.16
C THR A 128 -5.10 -14.25 -10.28
N PRO A 129 -6.12 -14.92 -9.70
CA PRO A 129 -7.50 -14.46 -9.79
C PRO A 129 -7.76 -13.14 -9.07
N HIS A 130 -6.76 -12.61 -8.36
CA HIS A 130 -6.87 -11.42 -7.50
C HIS A 130 -6.00 -10.24 -7.96
N VAL A 131 -5.50 -10.24 -9.20
CA VAL A 131 -4.74 -9.09 -9.71
C VAL A 131 -5.66 -7.89 -9.87
N ILE A 132 -5.31 -6.80 -9.19
CA ILE A 132 -6.02 -5.53 -9.28
C ILE A 132 -6.01 -5.03 -10.74
N ASN A 133 -7.17 -4.61 -11.21
CA ASN A 133 -7.40 -4.00 -12.52
C ASN A 133 -8.45 -2.88 -12.39
N GLU A 134 -8.71 -2.14 -13.46
CA GLU A 134 -9.61 -0.98 -13.42
C GLU A 134 -11.08 -1.31 -13.09
N GLN A 135 -11.51 -2.55 -13.25
CA GLN A 135 -12.85 -3.02 -12.87
C GLN A 135 -12.92 -3.49 -11.42
N ASP A 136 -11.76 -3.70 -10.79
CA ASP A 136 -11.63 -4.19 -9.42
C ASP A 136 -12.16 -3.17 -8.39
N ALA A 137 -12.80 -3.67 -7.34
CA ALA A 137 -13.35 -2.84 -6.27
C ALA A 137 -12.27 -2.03 -5.56
N CYS A 138 -11.07 -2.63 -5.38
CA CYS A 138 -9.94 -1.96 -4.75
C CYS A 138 -9.48 -0.76 -5.60
N TYR A 139 -9.25 -0.97 -6.91
CA TYR A 139 -8.90 0.13 -7.81
C TYR A 139 -9.92 1.27 -7.74
N LYS A 140 -11.21 0.96 -7.84
CA LYS A 140 -12.29 1.96 -7.82
C LYS A 140 -12.33 2.75 -6.51
N ALA A 141 -12.14 2.07 -5.36
CA ALA A 141 -12.14 2.68 -4.05
C ALA A 141 -10.99 3.69 -3.87
N PHE A 142 -9.80 3.36 -4.37
CA PHE A 142 -8.64 4.24 -4.35
C PHE A 142 -8.76 5.37 -5.38
N HIS A 143 -9.12 5.03 -6.63
CA HIS A 143 -9.16 5.98 -7.73
C HIS A 143 -10.13 7.13 -7.49
N LYS A 144 -11.34 6.86 -6.99
CA LYS A 144 -12.33 7.91 -6.69
C LYS A 144 -11.89 8.88 -5.58
N ARG A 145 -10.88 8.51 -4.79
CA ARG A 145 -10.27 9.36 -3.75
C ARG A 145 -8.97 10.02 -4.20
N GLY A 146 -8.67 9.96 -5.51
CA GLY A 146 -7.54 10.66 -6.13
C GLY A 146 -6.18 9.99 -5.95
N PHE A 147 -6.16 8.70 -5.64
CA PHE A 147 -4.92 7.92 -5.69
C PHE A 147 -4.56 7.56 -7.12
N SER A 148 -3.28 7.66 -7.44
CA SER A 148 -2.70 7.12 -8.66
C SER A 148 -2.32 5.66 -8.44
N TRP A 149 -2.50 4.81 -9.45
CA TRP A 149 -2.20 3.39 -9.39
C TRP A 149 -0.96 3.05 -10.21
N GLY A 150 -0.04 2.25 -9.64
CA GLY A 150 1.18 1.81 -10.29
C GLY A 150 0.94 0.89 -11.50
N GLY A 151 -0.24 0.27 -11.61
CA GLY A 151 -0.67 -0.47 -12.80
C GLY A 151 -0.76 0.40 -14.07
N HIS A 152 -0.84 1.72 -13.95
CA HIS A 152 -0.82 2.66 -15.08
C HIS A 152 0.58 3.12 -15.50
N TRP A 153 1.63 2.78 -14.73
CA TRP A 153 2.98 3.22 -15.07
C TRP A 153 3.46 2.61 -16.39
N ARG A 154 4.22 3.38 -17.17
CA ARG A 154 4.60 2.98 -18.53
C ARG A 154 5.79 2.02 -18.58
N ARG A 155 6.82 2.27 -17.75
CA ARG A 155 8.09 1.54 -17.80
C ARG A 155 8.07 0.27 -16.95
N MET A 156 7.35 0.29 -15.86
CA MET A 156 7.21 -0.81 -14.91
C MET A 156 5.77 -0.74 -14.38
N LYS A 157 5.10 -1.87 -14.34
CA LYS A 157 3.78 -1.97 -13.73
C LYS A 157 3.95 -2.40 -12.29
N ASP A 158 3.34 -1.68 -11.37
CA ASP A 158 3.32 -2.03 -9.96
C ASP A 158 1.86 -2.16 -9.53
N TYR A 159 1.35 -3.40 -9.62
CA TYR A 159 -0.08 -3.64 -9.45
C TYR A 159 -0.56 -3.50 -8.02
N GLN A 160 0.33 -3.64 -7.02
CA GLN A 160 0.02 -3.47 -5.61
C GLN A 160 -0.12 -2.00 -5.21
N HIS A 161 0.61 -1.10 -5.90
CA HIS A 161 0.95 0.24 -5.45
C HIS A 161 -0.13 1.28 -5.75
N PHE A 162 -0.57 1.96 -4.70
CA PHE A 162 -1.39 3.17 -4.78
C PHE A 162 -0.68 4.32 -4.07
N GLU A 163 -0.56 5.47 -4.73
CA GLU A 163 0.06 6.66 -4.16
C GLU A 163 -0.82 7.91 -4.36
N ARG A 164 -0.68 8.88 -3.46
CA ARG A 164 -1.36 10.16 -3.59
C ARG A 164 -0.38 11.32 -3.51
N ARG A 165 -0.38 12.14 -4.56
CA ARG A 165 0.45 13.34 -4.67
C ARG A 165 -0.30 14.56 -4.14
N GLY A 166 0.02 14.99 -2.90
CA GLY A 166 -0.57 16.19 -2.29
C GLY A 166 -1.89 15.95 -1.57
N GLY A 167 -2.30 16.92 -0.71
CA GLY A 167 -3.54 16.90 0.04
C GLY A 167 -4.80 17.07 -0.82
N ARG A 168 -5.97 16.74 -0.25
CA ARG A 168 -7.27 17.11 -0.84
C ARG A 168 -7.25 18.61 -1.17
N LYS A 169 -7.52 18.97 -2.42
CA LYS A 169 -8.09 20.29 -2.68
C LYS A 169 -9.52 20.23 -2.14
N HIS A 170 -9.75 20.77 -0.96
CA HIS A 170 -11.10 21.04 -0.51
C HIS A 170 -11.66 22.11 -1.47
N THR A 171 -12.52 21.71 -2.39
CA THR A 171 -13.43 22.59 -3.11
C THR A 171 -14.72 22.69 -2.30
#